data_0e9c95bccbb36137903fe48eb43c99f5
#
_entry.id   0e9c95bccbb36137903fe48eb43c99f5
#
_cell.length_a   1.000
_cell.length_b   1.000
_cell.length_c   1.000
_cell.angle_alpha   90.00
_cell.angle_beta   90.00
_cell.angle_gamma   90.00
#
_symmetry.space_group_name_H-M   'P 1'
#
loop_
_entity.id
_entity.type
_entity.pdbx_description
1 polymer ?
#
loop_
_entity_poly.entity_id
_entity_poly.type
_entity_poly.pdbx_seq_one_letter_code
_entity_poly.pdbx_strand_id
1 'polypeptide(L)' 'MTAGKSSFLAMKISLNGEIVETREAKTIAELIDNYELPPQSILVEHNGLALHRHEWLGRPLAEGDRVEFIRVVAGG' A
#
# COMPACT_ATOMS: atom_id res chain seq x y z
N MET A 1 -27.49 7.23 -6.23
CA MET A 1 -27.29 6.48 -5.86
C MET A 1 -26.28 5.68 -5.94
N THR A 2 -25.98 5.23 -6.86
CA THR A 2 -24.94 4.37 -6.99
C THR A 2 -23.64 5.00 -6.89
N ALA A 3 -23.57 6.24 -7.00
CA ALA A 3 -22.29 6.88 -7.00
C ALA A 3 -21.50 6.64 -5.76
N GLY A 4 -22.05 6.33 -4.73
CA GLY A 4 -21.32 6.12 -3.51
C GLY A 4 -20.72 4.77 -3.34
N LYS A 5 -20.99 3.82 -4.20
CA LYS A 5 -20.49 2.56 -4.00
C LYS A 5 -19.05 2.43 -4.03
N SER A 6 -18.40 3.05 -4.92
CA SER A 6 -16.98 2.93 -4.97
C SER A 6 -16.33 3.51 -3.77
N SER A 7 -16.85 4.58 -3.24
CA SER A 7 -16.26 5.17 -2.06
C SER A 7 -16.41 4.30 -0.87
N PHE A 8 -17.46 3.51 -0.84
CA PHE A 8 -17.63 2.65 0.25
C PHE A 8 -16.61 1.59 0.26
N LEU A 9 -16.15 1.09 -0.86
CA LEU A 9 -15.22 0.01 -0.94
C LEU A 9 -13.78 0.49 -0.91
N ALA A 10 -13.53 1.71 -1.23
CA ALA A 10 -12.16 2.21 -1.27
C ALA A 10 -11.80 2.84 0.04
N MET A 11 -10.66 2.49 0.56
CA MET A 11 -10.15 3.12 1.77
C MET A 11 -9.21 4.22 1.37
N LYS A 12 -9.07 5.21 2.21
CA LYS A 12 -8.08 6.26 2.02
C LYS A 12 -6.92 6.02 2.95
N ILE A 13 -5.73 6.07 2.41
CA ILE A 13 -4.53 5.91 3.19
C ILE A 13 -3.55 7.00 2.79
N SER A 14 -2.51 7.16 3.56
CA SER A 14 -1.43 8.05 3.19
C SER A 14 -0.34 7.20 2.56
N LEU A 15 0.01 7.47 1.32
CA LEU A 15 1.05 6.73 0.63
C LEU A 15 2.15 7.71 0.26
N ASN A 16 3.30 7.56 0.86
CA ASN A 16 4.43 8.46 0.66
C ASN A 16 4.02 9.91 0.88
N GLY A 17 3.19 10.14 1.89
CA GLY A 17 2.76 11.48 2.25
C GLY A 17 1.58 12.02 1.49
N GLU A 18 1.01 11.25 0.59
CA GLU A 18 -0.16 11.70 -0.16
C GLU A 18 -1.35 10.84 0.14
N ILE A 19 -2.52 11.45 0.20
CA ILE A 19 -3.74 10.70 0.44
C ILE A 19 -4.18 10.07 -0.87
N VAL A 20 -4.33 8.77 -0.86
CA VAL A 20 -4.78 8.04 -2.04
C VAL A 20 -5.85 7.04 -1.65
N GLU A 21 -6.60 6.57 -2.62
CA GLU A 21 -7.57 5.52 -2.41
C GLU A 21 -6.97 4.19 -2.82
N THR A 22 -7.31 3.15 -2.08
CA THR A 22 -6.64 1.86 -2.27
C THR A 22 -7.18 1.03 -3.42
N ARG A 23 -8.25 1.41 -4.01
CA ARG A 23 -8.81 0.68 -5.15
C ARG A 23 -9.02 -0.77 -4.85
N GLU A 24 -9.65 -1.07 -3.80
CA GLU A 24 -9.98 -2.43 -3.39
C GLU A 24 -8.79 -3.26 -2.92
N ALA A 25 -7.61 -2.69 -2.82
CA ALA A 25 -6.51 -3.42 -2.21
C ALA A 25 -6.79 -3.61 -0.73
N LYS A 26 -6.67 -4.81 -0.24
CA LYS A 26 -6.96 -5.13 1.14
C LYS A 26 -5.69 -5.42 1.93
N THR A 27 -4.59 -5.67 1.26
CA THR A 27 -3.34 -5.96 1.92
C THR A 27 -2.24 -5.13 1.29
N ILE A 28 -1.12 -5.09 1.96
CA ILE A 28 0.05 -4.40 1.43
C ILE A 28 0.45 -5.01 0.08
N ALA A 29 0.40 -6.34 -0.03
CA ALA A 29 0.78 -6.99 -1.29
C ALA A 29 -0.11 -6.52 -2.44
N GLU A 30 -1.41 -6.41 -2.18
CA GLU A 30 -2.33 -5.97 -3.23
C GLU A 30 -2.10 -4.51 -3.58
N LEU A 31 -1.74 -3.70 -2.60
CA LEU A 31 -1.46 -2.30 -2.86
C LEU A 31 -0.24 -2.17 -3.77
N ILE A 32 0.80 -2.92 -3.50
CA ILE A 32 2.00 -2.90 -4.32
C ILE A 32 1.68 -3.35 -5.74
N ASP A 33 0.83 -4.37 -5.85
CA ASP A 33 0.43 -4.87 -7.14
C ASP A 33 -0.32 -3.84 -7.95
N ASN A 34 -1.18 -3.06 -7.30
CA ASN A 34 -1.92 -2.00 -7.98
C ASN A 34 -1.00 -0.97 -8.62
N TYR A 35 0.16 -0.75 -8.03
CA TYR A 35 1.09 0.24 -8.54
C TYR A 35 2.13 -0.38 -9.46
N GLU A 36 2.05 -1.70 -9.64
CA GLU A 36 2.94 -2.43 -10.55
C GLU A 36 4.41 -2.18 -10.25
N LEU A 37 4.74 -2.17 -8.99
CA LEU A 37 6.11 -1.94 -8.58
C LEU A 37 6.87 -3.26 -8.50
N PRO A 38 8.16 -3.24 -8.81
CA PRO A 38 8.93 -4.48 -8.72
C PRO A 38 9.20 -4.81 -7.26
N PRO A 39 8.67 -5.92 -6.76
CA PRO A 39 8.75 -6.21 -5.33
C PRO A 39 10.16 -6.29 -4.79
N GLN A 40 11.10 -6.74 -5.60
CA GLN A 40 12.43 -6.89 -5.10
C GLN A 40 13.19 -5.58 -5.01
N SER A 41 12.61 -4.51 -5.50
CA SER A 41 13.27 -3.22 -5.52
C SER A 41 12.68 -2.21 -4.56
N ILE A 42 11.77 -2.62 -3.71
CA ILE A 42 11.17 -1.67 -2.78
C ILE A 42 11.19 -2.23 -1.37
N LEU A 43 11.24 -1.32 -0.43
CA LEU A 43 10.99 -1.61 0.98
C LEU A 43 9.68 -0.94 1.33
N VAL A 44 8.98 -1.49 2.29
CA VAL A 44 7.68 -0.98 2.70
C VAL A 44 7.68 -0.73 4.19
N GLU A 45 7.20 0.45 4.57
CA GLU A 45 6.88 0.72 5.96
C GLU A 45 5.38 0.91 6.08
N HIS A 46 4.80 0.33 7.09
CA HIS A 46 3.37 0.40 7.33
C HIS A 46 3.18 0.90 8.75
N ASN A 47 2.65 2.09 8.88
CA ASN A 47 2.45 2.75 10.18
C ASN A 47 3.75 2.77 10.98
N GLY A 48 4.85 3.05 10.28
CA GLY A 48 6.14 3.15 10.92
C GLY A 48 6.88 1.86 11.12
N LEU A 49 6.31 0.75 10.71
CA LEU A 49 6.92 -0.55 10.89
C LEU A 49 7.46 -1.06 9.56
N ALA A 50 8.74 -1.34 9.50
CA ALA A 50 9.34 -1.90 8.29
C ALA A 50 8.89 -3.34 8.14
N LEU A 51 8.41 -3.68 6.97
CA LEU A 51 7.89 -5.01 6.72
C LEU A 51 8.85 -5.81 5.85
N HIS A 52 9.00 -7.09 6.18
CA HIS A 52 9.69 -7.99 5.29
C HIS A 52 8.74 -8.37 4.17
N ARG A 53 9.32 -8.67 3.02
CA ARG A 53 8.50 -8.96 1.84
C ARG A 53 7.50 -10.08 2.09
N HIS A 54 7.90 -11.09 2.83
CA HIS A 54 6.99 -12.21 3.07
C HIS A 54 5.81 -11.83 3.97
N GLU A 55 5.86 -10.66 4.59
CA GLU A 55 4.76 -10.23 5.44
C GLU A 55 3.68 -9.49 4.66
N TRP A 56 3.97 -9.10 3.44
CA TRP A 56 3.04 -8.24 2.69
C TRP A 56 1.68 -8.89 2.45
N LEU A 57 1.68 -10.18 2.16
CA LEU A 57 0.43 -10.86 1.85
C LEU A 57 -0.49 -10.92 3.05
N GLY A 58 0.06 -11.04 4.21
CA GLY A 58 -0.75 -11.14 5.41
C GLY A 58 -0.94 -9.84 6.15
N ARG A 59 -0.52 -8.72 5.56
CA ARG A 59 -0.60 -7.46 6.27
C ARG A 59 -1.79 -6.66 5.77
N PRO A 60 -2.86 -6.59 6.56
CA PRO A 60 -4.06 -5.90 6.10
C PRO A 60 -3.91 -4.39 6.12
N LEU A 61 -4.63 -3.73 5.23
CA LEU A 61 -4.72 -2.29 5.23
C LEU A 61 -5.97 -1.84 5.95
N ALA A 62 -5.90 -0.69 6.57
CA ALA A 62 -7.07 -0.10 7.23
C ALA A 62 -7.14 1.37 6.86
N GLU A 63 -8.33 1.91 6.98
CA GLU A 63 -8.56 3.32 6.69
C GLU A 63 -7.62 4.17 7.52
N GLY A 64 -6.97 5.14 6.89
CA GLY A 64 -6.10 6.05 7.60
C GLY A 64 -4.69 5.55 7.81
N ASP A 65 -4.37 4.36 7.34
CA ASP A 65 -3.03 3.84 7.49
C ASP A 65 -2.01 4.71 6.76
N ARG A 66 -0.77 4.65 7.25
CA ARG A 66 0.32 5.35 6.61
C ARG A 66 1.27 4.32 6.02
N VAL A 67 1.51 4.42 4.72
CA VAL A 67 2.36 3.47 4.02
C VAL A 67 3.44 4.24 3.30
N GLU A 68 4.65 3.74 3.33
CA GLU A 68 5.73 4.33 2.57
C GLU A 68 6.43 3.25 1.75
N PHE A 69 6.60 3.54 0.48
CA PHE A 69 7.35 2.68 -0.41
C PHE A 69 8.70 3.34 -0.63
N ILE A 70 9.77 2.63 -0.33
CA ILE A 70 11.11 3.15 -0.46
C ILE A 70 11.82 2.36 -1.54
N ARG A 71 12.27 3.03 -2.57
CA ARG A 71 12.92 2.32 -3.66
C ARG A 71 14.36 2.03 -3.28
N VAL A 72 14.77 0.80 -3.44
CA VAL A 72 16.13 0.39 -3.14
C VAL A 72 16.91 0.44 -4.43
N VAL A 73 17.97 1.23 -4.44
CA VAL A 73 18.83 1.29 -5.60
C VAL A 73 19.91 0.26 -5.39
N ALA A 74 20.07 -0.61 -6.33
CA ALA A 74 21.06 -1.63 -6.24
C ALA A 74 22.40 -0.92 -6.16
N GLY A 75 23.07 -1.21 -5.20
CA GLY A 75 24.26 -0.58 -4.94
C GLY A 75 25.23 -0.75 -5.96
N GLY A 76 25.47 -0.32 -6.61
CA GLY A 76 26.48 -0.49 -7.62
C GLY A 76 27.09 -0.62 -7.65
#